data_1876a7675ab0ea621ea073c41b166c91
#
_entry.id   1876a7675ab0ea621ea073c41b166c91
#
_cell.length_a   1.000
_cell.length_b   1.000
_cell.length_c   1.000
_cell.angle_alpha   90.00
_cell.angle_beta   90.00
_cell.angle_gamma   90.00
#
_symmetry.space_group_name_H-M   'P 1'
#
loop_
_entity.id
_entity.type
_entity.pdbx_description
1 polymer ?
#
loop_
_entity_poly.entity_id
_entity_poly.type
_entity_poly.pdbx_seq_one_letter_code
_entity_poly.pdbx_strand_id
1 'polypeptide(L)'
;QIDYDEVGYASWYGADLGGELTANGERFRPQAMSAAHRTLPLPSYVEVSRLDTGRTILVRINDRGPADPDRLIDLSTGAAEALGIAQSGMAQVRVRRVNPVEAEKIALRAGQAAPLRPDMPEGLLEILRERVARLAV
;
A
#
# COMPACT_ATOMS: atom_id res chain seq x y z
N GLN A 1 -11.20 -16.92 2.66
CA GLN A 1 -10.13 -16.03 2.24
C GLN A 1 -10.60 -15.13 1.12
N ILE A 2 -10.28 -13.84 1.21
CA ILE A 2 -10.71 -12.85 0.24
C ILE A 2 -9.57 -12.58 -0.73
N ASP A 3 -9.82 -12.80 -2.02
CA ASP A 3 -8.92 -12.34 -3.06
C ASP A 3 -9.18 -10.87 -3.32
N TYR A 4 -8.12 -10.10 -3.48
CA TYR A 4 -8.23 -8.67 -3.74
C TYR A 4 -7.12 -8.26 -4.71
N ASP A 5 -7.51 -7.59 -5.79
CA ASP A 5 -6.58 -7.12 -6.81
C ASP A 5 -7.24 -5.96 -7.54
N GLU A 6 -6.88 -4.73 -7.16
CA GLU A 6 -7.49 -3.52 -7.69
C GLU A 6 -6.44 -2.51 -8.10
N VAL A 7 -6.81 -1.60 -8.99
CA VAL A 7 -5.99 -0.46 -9.37
C VAL A 7 -6.71 0.83 -8.96
N GLY A 8 -5.91 1.85 -8.69
CA GLY A 8 -6.43 3.15 -8.28
C GLY A 8 -5.31 4.07 -7.85
N TYR A 9 -5.66 5.05 -7.04
CA TYR A 9 -4.70 6.06 -6.58
C TYR A 9 -4.31 5.79 -5.14
N ALA A 10 -3.01 5.88 -4.86
CA ALA A 10 -2.46 5.88 -3.51
C ALA A 10 -2.08 7.28 -3.11
N SER A 11 -2.35 7.62 -1.87
CA SER A 11 -1.76 8.79 -1.20
C SER A 11 -1.05 8.29 0.05
N TRP A 12 -0.58 9.19 0.88
CA TRP A 12 0.08 8.79 2.13
C TRP A 12 -0.21 9.81 3.21
N TYR A 13 -0.16 9.36 4.46
CA TYR A 13 -0.42 10.22 5.60
C TYR A 13 0.87 10.48 6.38
N GLY A 14 0.93 11.67 6.99
CA GLY A 14 2.17 12.20 7.50
C GLY A 14 2.57 11.70 8.88
N ALA A 15 3.79 12.08 9.27
CA ALA A 15 4.39 11.69 10.53
C ALA A 15 3.70 12.30 11.75
N ASP A 16 2.87 13.33 11.56
CA ASP A 16 2.11 13.96 12.63
C ASP A 16 1.09 13.02 13.28
N LEU A 17 0.76 11.89 12.64
CA LEU A 17 -0.14 10.89 13.21
C LEU A 17 0.61 9.85 14.07
N GLY A 18 1.92 9.97 14.19
CA GLY A 18 2.73 9.02 14.95
C GLY A 18 2.28 8.86 16.39
N GLY A 19 2.19 7.62 16.86
CA GLY A 19 1.80 7.29 18.21
C GLY A 19 0.30 7.19 18.45
N GLU A 20 -0.55 7.62 17.51
CA GLU A 20 -2.00 7.43 17.61
C GLU A 20 -2.35 5.97 17.31
N LEU A 21 -3.49 5.53 17.84
CA LEU A 21 -3.94 4.16 17.59
C LEU A 21 -4.56 4.03 16.20
N THR A 22 -4.18 2.96 15.49
CA THR A 22 -4.82 2.60 14.23
C THR A 22 -6.14 1.86 14.51
N ALA A 23 -6.89 1.56 13.45
CA ALA A 23 -8.20 0.91 13.59
C ALA A 23 -8.13 -0.46 14.26
N ASN A 24 -6.99 -1.18 14.14
CA ASN A 24 -6.83 -2.47 14.81
C ASN A 24 -6.19 -2.36 16.20
N GLY A 25 -6.05 -1.16 16.74
CA GLY A 25 -5.54 -0.93 18.08
C GLY A 25 -4.04 -0.83 18.21
N GLU A 26 -3.31 -0.93 17.13
CA GLU A 26 -1.85 -0.75 17.13
C GLU A 26 -1.48 0.72 17.12
N ARG A 27 -0.33 1.07 17.69
CA ARG A 27 0.16 2.45 17.56
C ARG A 27 0.70 2.66 16.15
N PHE A 28 0.31 3.77 15.54
CA PHE A 28 0.83 4.14 14.24
C PHE A 28 2.31 4.50 14.36
N ARG A 29 3.13 3.87 13.52
CA ARG A 29 4.57 4.14 13.39
C ARG A 29 4.81 4.65 11.97
N PRO A 30 5.12 5.96 11.80
CA PRO A 30 5.24 6.55 10.47
C PRO A 30 6.24 5.86 9.55
N GLN A 31 7.34 5.32 10.10
CA GLN A 31 8.38 4.68 9.29
C GLN A 31 8.14 3.18 9.06
N ALA A 32 7.12 2.60 9.66
CA ALA A 32 6.77 1.21 9.42
C ALA A 32 6.14 1.05 8.04
N MET A 33 6.28 -0.13 7.45
CA MET A 33 5.70 -0.45 6.14
C MET A 33 4.24 -0.85 6.30
N SER A 34 3.38 0.15 6.47
CA SER A 34 1.96 -0.05 6.75
C SER A 34 1.07 0.85 5.90
N ALA A 35 -0.23 0.57 5.91
CA ALA A 35 -1.19 1.34 5.14
C ALA A 35 -2.60 1.18 5.70
N ALA A 36 -3.49 2.10 5.27
CA ALA A 36 -4.91 2.05 5.55
C ALA A 36 -5.68 1.63 4.31
N HIS A 37 -6.69 0.76 4.49
CA HIS A 37 -7.56 0.30 3.42
C HIS A 37 -8.99 0.20 3.96
N ARG A 38 -9.98 0.46 3.08
CA ARG A 38 -11.38 0.57 3.54
C ARG A 38 -12.00 -0.75 3.97
N THR A 39 -11.65 -1.85 3.32
CA THR A 39 -12.43 -3.09 3.46
C THR A 39 -11.63 -4.34 3.79
N LEU A 40 -10.33 -4.36 3.52
CA LEU A 40 -9.54 -5.57 3.78
C LEU A 40 -9.52 -5.91 5.27
N PRO A 41 -9.52 -7.20 5.63
CA PRO A 41 -9.38 -7.60 7.04
C PRO A 41 -8.12 -7.02 7.67
N LEU A 42 -8.17 -6.72 8.97
CA LEU A 42 -7.03 -6.21 9.71
C LEU A 42 -6.45 -7.28 10.63
N PRO A 43 -5.18 -7.66 10.50
CA PRO A 43 -4.27 -7.21 9.45
C PRO A 43 -4.45 -7.98 8.15
N SER A 44 -4.05 -7.35 7.05
CA SER A 44 -3.86 -7.99 5.75
C SER A 44 -2.50 -7.58 5.21
N TYR A 45 -2.01 -8.31 4.23
CA TYR A 45 -0.74 -8.02 3.58
C TYR A 45 -1.01 -7.81 2.10
N VAL A 46 -0.47 -6.74 1.54
CA VAL A 46 -0.66 -6.43 0.12
C VAL A 46 0.66 -6.06 -0.52
N GLU A 47 0.79 -6.39 -1.80
CA GLU A 47 1.80 -5.80 -2.65
C GLU A 47 1.21 -4.56 -3.28
N VAL A 48 1.97 -3.46 -3.21
CA VAL A 48 1.63 -2.19 -3.84
C VAL A 48 2.64 -1.93 -4.92
N SER A 49 2.17 -1.83 -6.17
CA SER A 49 3.03 -1.62 -7.33
C SER A 49 2.73 -0.27 -7.96
N ARG A 50 3.78 0.56 -8.17
CA ARG A 50 3.65 1.80 -8.95
C ARG A 50 3.45 1.43 -10.41
N LEU A 51 2.48 2.05 -11.05
CA LEU A 51 2.17 1.74 -12.44
C LEU A 51 3.07 2.48 -13.43
N ASP A 52 3.78 3.52 -12.99
CA ASP A 52 4.73 4.24 -13.85
C ASP A 52 6.09 3.54 -13.94
N THR A 53 6.53 2.88 -12.87
CA THR A 53 7.86 2.26 -12.81
C THR A 53 7.84 0.75 -12.63
N GLY A 54 6.76 0.19 -12.12
CA GLY A 54 6.67 -1.22 -11.77
C GLY A 54 7.23 -1.55 -10.39
N ARG A 55 7.79 -0.55 -9.67
CA ARG A 55 8.35 -0.80 -8.34
C ARG A 55 7.27 -1.34 -7.42
N THR A 56 7.59 -2.41 -6.68
CA THR A 56 6.61 -3.14 -5.87
C THR A 56 7.15 -3.33 -4.45
N ILE A 57 6.32 -2.98 -3.46
CA ILE A 57 6.63 -3.15 -2.05
C ILE A 57 5.56 -4.00 -1.38
N LEU A 58 5.91 -4.61 -0.25
CA LEU A 58 4.96 -5.33 0.61
C LEU A 58 4.62 -4.44 1.81
N VAL A 59 3.33 -4.28 2.10
CA VAL A 59 2.88 -3.50 3.26
C VAL A 59 1.85 -4.28 4.07
N ARG A 60 1.74 -3.92 5.34
CA ARG A 60 0.76 -4.49 6.27
C ARG A 60 -0.38 -3.50 6.44
N ILE A 61 -1.60 -3.95 6.14
CA ILE A 61 -2.80 -3.14 6.33
C ILE A 61 -3.21 -3.25 7.79
N ASN A 62 -3.19 -2.16 8.51
CA ASN A 62 -3.54 -2.12 9.93
C ASN A 62 -4.48 -0.99 10.31
N ASP A 63 -5.05 -0.29 9.32
CA ASP A 63 -5.92 0.84 9.57
C ASP A 63 -7.02 0.93 8.52
N ARG A 64 -8.02 1.77 8.78
CA ARG A 64 -9.15 2.04 7.89
C ARG A 64 -9.00 3.40 7.23
N GLY A 65 -9.40 3.49 5.97
CA GLY A 65 -9.32 4.65 5.10
C GLY A 65 -8.83 4.26 3.74
N PRO A 66 -8.65 5.18 2.83
CA PRO A 66 -8.93 6.60 2.93
C PRO A 66 -10.44 6.94 2.95
N ALA A 67 -10.77 8.11 3.48
CA ALA A 67 -12.14 8.60 3.45
C ALA A 67 -12.57 9.07 2.06
N ASP A 68 -11.61 9.56 1.28
CA ASP A 68 -11.85 10.03 -0.08
C ASP A 68 -12.09 8.82 -1.00
N PRO A 69 -13.27 8.72 -1.63
CA PRO A 69 -13.59 7.58 -2.49
C PRO A 69 -12.73 7.48 -3.74
N ASP A 70 -12.06 8.56 -4.15
CA ASP A 70 -11.18 8.56 -5.32
C ASP A 70 -9.81 7.96 -5.02
N ARG A 71 -9.53 7.61 -3.77
CA ARG A 71 -8.27 7.00 -3.36
C ARG A 71 -8.49 5.58 -2.89
N LEU A 72 -7.58 4.70 -3.29
CA LEU A 72 -7.67 3.27 -3.01
C LEU A 72 -7.01 2.90 -1.69
N ILE A 73 -5.88 3.53 -1.39
CA ILE A 73 -5.04 3.18 -0.25
C ILE A 73 -4.30 4.42 0.25
N ASP A 74 -4.11 4.51 1.57
CA ASP A 74 -3.24 5.52 2.20
C ASP A 74 -2.03 4.82 2.79
N LEU A 75 -0.85 5.17 2.28
CA LEU A 75 0.40 4.58 2.74
C LEU A 75 0.96 5.35 3.94
N SER A 76 1.70 4.65 4.80
CA SER A 76 2.53 5.30 5.80
C SER A 76 3.65 6.09 5.13
N THR A 77 4.31 6.99 5.86
CA THR A 77 5.47 7.72 5.35
C THR A 77 6.56 6.74 4.89
N GLY A 78 6.87 5.73 5.70
CA GLY A 78 7.89 4.73 5.35
C GLY A 78 7.55 3.96 4.08
N ALA A 79 6.28 3.57 3.90
CA ALA A 79 5.83 2.89 2.70
C ALA A 79 5.91 3.81 1.47
N ALA A 80 5.49 5.07 1.63
CA ALA A 80 5.57 6.05 0.53
C ALA A 80 7.01 6.30 0.09
N GLU A 81 7.94 6.39 1.04
CA GLU A 81 9.37 6.55 0.75
C GLU A 81 9.91 5.31 0.03
N ALA A 82 9.58 4.12 0.51
CA ALA A 82 10.03 2.87 -0.10
C ALA A 82 9.52 2.72 -1.54
N LEU A 83 8.29 3.14 -1.78
CA LEU A 83 7.68 3.11 -3.12
C LEU A 83 8.19 4.26 -4.01
N GLY A 84 8.79 5.28 -3.42
CA GLY A 84 9.35 6.41 -4.14
C GLY A 84 8.33 7.49 -4.50
N ILE A 85 7.20 7.57 -3.79
CA ILE A 85 6.14 8.54 -4.09
C ILE A 85 6.02 9.67 -3.08
N ALA A 86 6.91 9.71 -2.09
CA ALA A 86 6.81 10.70 -1.01
C ALA A 86 6.86 12.15 -1.53
N GLN A 87 7.49 12.38 -2.68
CA GLN A 87 7.61 13.72 -3.26
C GLN A 87 6.40 14.12 -4.11
N SER A 88 5.61 13.16 -4.58
CA SER A 88 4.52 13.43 -5.51
C SER A 88 3.15 13.52 -4.85
N GLY A 89 3.00 13.03 -3.63
CA GLY A 89 1.74 13.08 -2.91
C GLY A 89 0.70 12.05 -3.31
N MET A 90 0.60 11.71 -4.60
CA MET A 90 -0.30 10.68 -5.12
C MET A 90 0.36 9.92 -6.25
N ALA A 91 -0.04 8.65 -6.43
CA ALA A 91 0.47 7.82 -7.51
C ALA A 91 -0.57 6.78 -7.92
N GLN A 92 -0.53 6.38 -9.20
CA GLN A 92 -1.32 5.25 -9.67
C GLN A 92 -0.66 3.96 -9.24
N VAL A 93 -1.44 3.07 -8.62
CA VAL A 93 -0.94 1.81 -8.08
C VAL A 93 -1.88 0.65 -8.37
N ARG A 94 -1.31 -0.55 -8.31
CA ARG A 94 -2.05 -1.79 -8.14
C ARG A 94 -1.90 -2.23 -6.70
N VAL A 95 -2.99 -2.66 -6.07
CA VAL A 95 -2.99 -3.24 -4.72
C VAL A 95 -3.50 -4.67 -4.83
N ARG A 96 -2.65 -5.63 -4.46
CA ARG A 96 -3.00 -7.05 -4.53
C ARG A 96 -2.74 -7.72 -3.19
N ARG A 97 -3.77 -8.36 -2.65
CA ARG A 97 -3.62 -9.12 -1.40
C ARG A 97 -2.76 -10.35 -1.62
N VAL A 98 -1.82 -10.57 -0.70
CA VAL A 98 -0.90 -11.71 -0.75
C VAL A 98 -0.83 -12.36 0.62
N ASN A 99 -0.25 -13.57 0.65
CA ASN A 99 0.04 -14.27 1.89
C ASN A 99 1.55 -14.49 1.97
N PRO A 100 2.30 -13.52 2.52
CA PRO A 100 3.76 -13.62 2.56
C PRO A 100 4.22 -14.71 3.53
N VAL A 101 5.49 -15.10 3.39
CA VAL A 101 6.08 -16.07 4.31
C VAL A 101 6.13 -15.48 5.73
N GLU A 102 6.15 -16.35 6.73
CA GLU A 102 6.03 -15.94 8.13
C GLU A 102 7.12 -14.95 8.54
N ALA A 103 8.36 -15.12 8.07
CA ALA A 103 9.45 -14.20 8.37
C ALA A 103 9.15 -12.78 7.91
N GLU A 104 8.50 -12.61 6.77
CA GLU A 104 8.10 -11.29 6.27
C GLU A 104 6.98 -10.69 7.11
N LYS A 105 6.02 -11.50 7.52
CA LYS A 105 4.95 -11.03 8.41
C LYS A 105 5.51 -10.53 9.74
N ILE A 106 6.46 -11.26 10.30
CA ILE A 106 7.12 -10.87 11.56
C ILE A 106 7.87 -9.55 11.39
N ALA A 107 8.63 -9.39 10.30
CA ALA A 107 9.36 -8.16 10.03
C ALA A 107 8.42 -6.96 9.92
N LEU A 108 7.35 -7.08 9.15
CA LEU A 108 6.38 -5.99 8.97
C LEU A 108 5.67 -5.64 10.26
N ARG A 109 5.31 -6.64 11.06
CA ARG A 109 4.67 -6.40 12.37
C ARG A 109 5.61 -5.67 13.32
N ALA A 110 6.91 -5.94 13.23
CA ALA A 110 7.93 -5.25 14.01
C ALA A 110 8.27 -3.86 13.48
N GLY A 111 7.66 -3.44 12.39
CA GLY A 111 7.91 -2.13 11.76
C GLY A 111 9.09 -2.14 10.80
N GLN A 112 9.60 -3.31 10.44
CA GLN A 112 10.73 -3.45 9.53
C GLN A 112 10.24 -3.75 8.13
N ALA A 113 11.03 -3.36 7.11
CA ALA A 113 10.69 -3.64 5.71
C ALA A 113 10.99 -5.09 5.35
N ALA A 114 10.14 -5.68 4.52
CA ALA A 114 10.47 -6.92 3.82
C ALA A 114 11.32 -6.59 2.58
N PRO A 115 12.02 -7.57 2.01
CA PRO A 115 12.76 -7.33 0.76
C PRO A 115 11.86 -6.81 -0.34
N LEU A 116 12.42 -5.96 -1.21
CA LEU A 116 11.68 -5.46 -2.38
C LEU A 116 11.25 -6.62 -3.27
N ARG A 117 10.07 -6.50 -3.83
CA ARG A 117 9.57 -7.44 -4.83
C ARG A 117 10.20 -7.13 -6.19
N PRO A 118 10.24 -8.12 -7.09
CA PRO A 118 10.64 -7.83 -8.48
C PRO A 118 9.74 -6.77 -9.10
N ASP A 119 10.31 -5.93 -9.97
CA ASP A 119 9.53 -4.94 -10.68
C ASP A 119 8.51 -5.60 -11.59
N MET A 120 7.35 -4.96 -11.72
CA MET A 120 6.30 -5.45 -12.60
C MET A 120 6.70 -5.23 -14.07
N PRO A 121 6.47 -6.23 -14.96
CA PRO A 121 6.81 -6.08 -16.38
C PRO A 121 6.02 -4.94 -17.05
N GLU A 122 6.67 -4.28 -18.02
CA GLU A 122 6.07 -3.13 -18.71
C GLU A 122 4.77 -3.46 -19.44
N GLY A 123 4.68 -4.64 -20.05
CA GLY A 123 3.45 -5.04 -20.75
C GLY A 123 2.24 -5.10 -19.81
N LEU A 124 2.43 -5.58 -18.58
CA LEU A 124 1.38 -5.60 -17.58
C LEU A 124 1.06 -4.19 -17.08
N LEU A 125 2.09 -3.35 -16.90
CA LEU A 125 1.90 -1.96 -16.47
C LEU A 125 1.01 -1.19 -17.45
N GLU A 126 1.20 -1.36 -18.75
CA GLU A 126 0.38 -0.72 -19.77
C GLU A 126 -1.10 -1.08 -19.61
N ILE A 127 -1.40 -2.35 -19.42
CA ILE A 127 -2.76 -2.83 -19.23
C ILE A 127 -3.38 -2.22 -17.98
N LEU A 128 -2.63 -2.16 -16.89
CA LEU A 128 -3.12 -1.63 -15.62
C LEU A 128 -3.31 -0.12 -15.67
N ARG A 129 -2.42 0.61 -16.34
CA ARG A 129 -2.59 2.06 -16.55
C ARG A 129 -3.87 2.36 -17.33
N GLU A 130 -4.19 1.56 -18.34
CA GLU A 130 -5.45 1.71 -19.07
C GLU A 130 -6.65 1.47 -18.17
N ARG A 131 -6.56 0.50 -17.26
CA ARG A 131 -7.64 0.23 -16.31
C ARG A 131 -7.87 1.44 -15.38
N VAL A 132 -6.81 2.07 -14.91
CA VAL A 132 -6.92 3.29 -14.09
C VAL A 132 -7.58 4.41 -14.89
N ALA A 133 -7.20 4.59 -16.14
CA ALA A 133 -7.78 5.63 -17.00
C ALA A 133 -9.30 5.47 -17.14
N ARG A 134 -9.80 4.23 -17.17
CA ARG A 134 -11.25 3.97 -17.25
C ARG A 134 -12.00 4.34 -15.97
N LEU A 135 -11.32 4.37 -14.84
CA LEU A 135 -11.96 4.77 -13.57
C LEU A 135 -12.35 6.24 -13.57
N ALA A 136 -11.69 7.06 -14.39
CA ALA A 136 -11.94 8.50 -14.45
C ALA A 136 -13.16 8.86 -15.31
N VAL A 137 -13.80 7.90 -15.93
CA VAL A 137 -14.94 8.12 -16.84
C VAL A 137 -16.26 7.96 -16.11
#